data_24170d7a117f67f1c4ee5fc1a3d8cff4
#
_entry.id   24170d7a117f67f1c4ee5fc1a3d8cff4
#
_cell.length_a   1.000
_cell.length_b   1.000
_cell.length_c   1.000
_cell.angle_alpha   90.00
_cell.angle_beta   90.00
_cell.angle_gamma   90.00
#
_symmetry.space_group_name_H-M   'P 1'
#
loop_
_entity.id
_entity.type
_entity.pdbx_description
1 polymer ?
#
loop_
_entity_poly.entity_id
_entity_poly.type
_entity_poly.pdbx_seq_one_letter_code
_entity_poly.pdbx_strand_id
1 'polypeptide(L)'
;MRYNLATMARRNNVRRKAIPIRTPATPGMFATDLYAIYNRIIRAWEAGKPAIMASYERALGGMVTDSPADVEQEVSSIAATLERLTLILTPQLTDWALNVERWQRGKWRGAVLSATGVDLGTLIGVGDVRATLETTIGWNTALVRDVSKQVESRIASAVFDGLR
;
A
#
# COMPACT_ATOMS: atom_id res chain seq x y z
N MET A 1 8.44 3.20 34.49
CA MET A 1 8.58 1.81 34.97
C MET A 1 8.07 0.86 33.92
N ARG A 2 8.92 0.02 33.31
CA ARG A 2 8.48 -1.02 32.37
C ARG A 2 8.07 -2.24 33.19
N TYR A 3 6.78 -2.54 33.26
CA TYR A 3 6.29 -3.76 33.87
C TYR A 3 6.60 -4.95 32.96
N ASN A 4 7.53 -5.82 33.40
CA ASN A 4 7.80 -7.06 32.68
C ASN A 4 6.80 -8.13 33.15
N LEU A 5 5.72 -8.31 32.40
CA LEU A 5 4.65 -9.28 32.68
C LEU A 5 5.19 -10.72 32.80
N ALA A 6 6.29 -11.04 32.09
CA ALA A 6 6.96 -12.35 32.22
C ALA A 6 7.59 -12.55 33.62
N THR A 7 8.10 -11.49 34.25
CA THR A 7 8.70 -11.53 35.56
C THR A 7 7.61 -11.65 36.65
N MET A 8 6.47 -10.97 36.46
CA MET A 8 5.33 -11.10 37.41
C MET A 8 4.68 -12.50 37.34
N ALA A 9 4.57 -13.08 36.13
CA ALA A 9 4.02 -14.42 35.93
C ALA A 9 4.91 -15.53 36.51
N ARG A 10 6.25 -15.36 36.59
CA ARG A 10 7.17 -16.29 37.20
C ARG A 10 7.08 -16.32 38.74
N ARG A 11 6.68 -15.21 39.36
CA ARG A 11 6.64 -15.08 40.82
C ARG A 11 5.51 -15.88 41.49
N ASN A 12 4.42 -16.15 40.77
CA ASN A 12 3.21 -16.71 41.36
C ASN A 12 2.98 -18.21 41.10
N ASN A 13 3.93 -18.92 40.47
CA ASN A 13 3.83 -20.37 40.18
C ASN A 13 2.44 -20.82 39.63
N VAL A 14 1.70 -19.90 39.04
CA VAL A 14 0.37 -20.15 38.51
C VAL A 14 0.53 -20.84 37.15
N ARG A 15 -0.01 -22.04 37.00
CA ARG A 15 -0.12 -22.73 35.72
C ARG A 15 -0.74 -21.73 34.70
N ARG A 16 0.05 -21.35 33.70
CA ARG A 16 -0.40 -20.45 32.63
C ARG A 16 -1.52 -21.12 31.86
N LYS A 17 -2.76 -20.72 32.10
CA LYS A 17 -3.89 -21.16 31.31
C LYS A 17 -3.88 -20.32 30.01
N ALA A 18 -3.65 -20.97 28.89
CA ALA A 18 -3.79 -20.31 27.61
C ALA A 18 -5.27 -19.93 27.39
N ILE A 19 -5.53 -18.65 27.20
CA ILE A 19 -6.86 -18.15 26.89
C ILE A 19 -6.89 -17.92 25.37
N PRO A 20 -7.65 -18.71 24.60
CA PRO A 20 -7.76 -18.52 23.17
C PRO A 20 -8.57 -17.26 22.89
N ILE A 21 -7.95 -16.29 22.25
CA ILE A 21 -8.62 -15.09 21.77
C ILE A 21 -8.80 -15.24 20.24
N ARG A 22 -10.04 -15.21 19.77
CA ARG A 22 -10.33 -15.26 18.34
C ARG A 22 -9.91 -13.95 17.67
N THR A 23 -9.14 -14.07 16.59
CA THR A 23 -8.79 -12.91 15.75
C THR A 23 -10.06 -12.28 15.18
N PRO A 24 -10.30 -10.99 15.38
CA PRO A 24 -11.43 -10.30 14.78
C PRO A 24 -11.37 -10.38 13.26
N ALA A 25 -12.46 -10.80 12.61
CA ALA A 25 -12.55 -10.82 11.16
C ALA A 25 -12.58 -9.39 10.61
N THR A 26 -11.67 -9.08 9.68
CA THR A 26 -11.61 -7.77 9.06
C THR A 26 -12.80 -7.56 8.11
N PRO A 27 -13.56 -6.47 8.22
CA PRO A 27 -14.66 -6.17 7.32
C PRO A 27 -14.21 -6.06 5.86
N GLY A 28 -14.96 -6.64 4.94
CA GLY A 28 -14.66 -6.61 3.51
C GLY A 28 -14.61 -5.19 2.92
N MET A 29 -15.31 -4.22 3.53
CA MET A 29 -15.27 -2.82 3.12
C MET A 29 -13.85 -2.24 3.07
N PHE A 30 -12.96 -2.60 4.01
CA PHE A 30 -11.59 -2.11 3.99
C PHE A 30 -10.79 -2.60 2.78
N ALA A 31 -11.03 -3.83 2.34
CA ALA A 31 -10.41 -4.35 1.11
C ALA A 31 -10.97 -3.63 -0.11
N THR A 32 -12.28 -3.36 -0.14
CA THR A 32 -12.94 -2.61 -1.23
C THR A 32 -12.42 -1.19 -1.33
N ASP A 33 -12.28 -0.50 -0.20
CA ASP A 33 -11.76 0.88 -0.16
C ASP A 33 -10.30 0.93 -0.63
N LEU A 34 -9.46 0.00 -0.18
CA LEU A 34 -8.07 -0.10 -0.62
C LEU A 34 -7.99 -0.39 -2.12
N TYR A 35 -8.80 -1.31 -2.62
CA TYR A 35 -8.89 -1.62 -4.05
C TYR A 35 -9.28 -0.38 -4.85
N ALA A 36 -10.26 0.40 -4.39
CA ALA A 36 -10.69 1.62 -5.06
C ALA A 36 -9.55 2.66 -5.16
N ILE A 37 -8.70 2.75 -4.14
CA ILE A 37 -7.51 3.62 -4.15
C ILE A 37 -6.52 3.16 -5.23
N TYR A 38 -6.12 1.88 -5.22
CA TYR A 38 -5.15 1.36 -6.19
C TYR A 38 -5.69 1.30 -7.63
N ASN A 39 -6.98 1.08 -7.81
CA ASN A 39 -7.60 1.02 -9.13
C ASN A 39 -7.47 2.33 -9.91
N ARG A 40 -7.32 3.47 -9.24
CA ARG A 40 -7.03 4.76 -9.91
C ARG A 40 -5.68 4.73 -10.64
N ILE A 41 -4.69 4.07 -10.07
CA ILE A 41 -3.36 3.92 -10.69
C ILE A 41 -3.46 3.04 -11.94
N ILE A 42 -4.17 1.91 -11.81
CA ILE A 42 -4.40 1.00 -12.94
C ILE A 42 -5.12 1.73 -14.08
N ARG A 43 -6.19 2.45 -13.76
CA ARG A 43 -6.95 3.23 -14.77
C ARG A 43 -6.13 4.34 -15.43
N ALA A 44 -5.18 4.95 -14.72
CA ALA A 44 -4.30 5.94 -15.31
C ALA A 44 -3.38 5.32 -16.38
N TRP A 45 -2.85 4.11 -16.13
CA TRP A 45 -2.11 3.35 -17.12
C TRP A 45 -2.98 2.92 -18.29
N GLU A 46 -4.18 2.40 -18.03
CA GLU A 46 -5.14 2.01 -19.07
C GLU A 46 -5.52 3.20 -19.97
N ALA A 47 -5.72 4.36 -19.40
CA ALA A 47 -6.05 5.58 -20.15
C ALA A 47 -4.88 6.06 -21.03
N GLY A 48 -3.64 5.84 -20.61
CA GLY A 48 -2.44 6.20 -21.40
C GLY A 48 -2.10 5.19 -22.49
N LYS A 49 -2.56 3.95 -22.41
CA LYS A 49 -2.24 2.88 -23.35
C LYS A 49 -2.51 3.22 -24.82
N PRO A 50 -3.66 3.81 -25.20
CA PRO A 50 -3.92 4.16 -26.62
C PRO A 50 -2.91 5.15 -27.18
N ALA A 51 -2.45 6.14 -26.41
CA ALA A 51 -1.45 7.11 -26.85
C ALA A 51 -0.10 6.43 -27.10
N ILE A 52 0.35 5.55 -26.20
CA ILE A 52 1.57 4.76 -26.39
C ILE A 52 1.46 3.90 -27.66
N MET A 53 0.34 3.20 -27.85
CA MET A 53 0.15 2.35 -29.03
C MET A 53 0.14 3.15 -30.32
N ALA A 54 -0.54 4.30 -30.35
CA ALA A 54 -0.57 5.17 -31.52
C ALA A 54 0.82 5.75 -31.87
N SER A 55 1.62 6.09 -30.86
CA SER A 55 3.00 6.55 -31.05
C SER A 55 3.89 5.41 -31.57
N TYR A 56 3.72 4.21 -31.03
CA TYR A 56 4.43 3.02 -31.48
C TYR A 56 4.08 2.63 -32.92
N GLU A 57 2.81 2.65 -33.32
CA GLU A 57 2.35 2.38 -34.67
C GLU A 57 2.88 3.41 -35.68
N ARG A 58 2.92 4.69 -35.32
CA ARG A 58 3.54 5.75 -36.13
C ARG A 58 5.03 5.49 -36.31
N ALA A 59 5.71 5.06 -35.26
CA ALA A 59 7.12 4.71 -35.30
C ALA A 59 7.41 3.55 -36.26
N LEU A 60 6.57 2.51 -36.28
CA LEU A 60 6.68 1.36 -37.16
C LEU A 60 6.36 1.73 -38.64
N GLY A 61 5.38 2.62 -38.86
CA GLY A 61 4.94 3.02 -40.20
C GLY A 61 5.86 4.03 -40.89
N GLY A 62 6.67 4.76 -40.12
CA GLY A 62 7.67 5.68 -40.63
C GLY A 62 9.01 4.95 -40.79
N MET A 63 9.41 4.64 -42.00
CA MET A 63 10.77 4.15 -42.35
C MET A 63 11.87 5.17 -41.98
N VAL A 64 11.63 6.09 -41.07
CA VAL A 64 12.51 7.21 -40.73
C VAL A 64 12.87 7.15 -39.25
N THR A 65 14.12 7.31 -38.98
CA THR A 65 14.94 7.20 -37.76
C THR A 65 14.48 8.03 -36.54
N ASP A 66 13.30 8.66 -36.55
CA ASP A 66 12.94 9.74 -35.62
C ASP A 66 12.02 9.31 -34.44
N SER A 67 11.80 8.03 -34.24
CA SER A 67 10.60 7.70 -33.51
C SER A 67 10.66 6.98 -32.14
N PRO A 68 11.79 6.56 -31.58
CA PRO A 68 11.83 6.14 -30.17
C PRO A 68 11.49 7.29 -29.20
N ALA A 69 11.85 8.52 -29.56
CA ALA A 69 11.66 9.71 -28.73
C ALA A 69 10.18 10.02 -28.45
N ASP A 70 9.29 9.86 -29.43
CA ASP A 70 7.86 10.12 -29.27
C ASP A 70 7.19 9.14 -28.32
N VAL A 71 7.55 7.85 -28.40
CA VAL A 71 7.04 6.82 -27.49
C VAL A 71 7.57 7.04 -26.09
N GLU A 72 8.85 7.39 -25.95
CA GLU A 72 9.46 7.72 -24.66
C GLU A 72 8.79 8.93 -24.02
N GLN A 73 8.44 9.95 -24.80
CA GLN A 73 7.71 11.12 -24.33
C GLN A 73 6.31 10.78 -23.81
N GLU A 74 5.56 9.91 -24.49
CA GLU A 74 4.24 9.46 -24.03
C GLU A 74 4.33 8.66 -22.74
N VAL A 75 5.29 7.73 -22.64
CA VAL A 75 5.53 6.95 -21.42
C VAL A 75 5.93 7.87 -20.26
N SER A 76 6.80 8.84 -20.51
CA SER A 76 7.22 9.83 -19.50
C SER A 76 6.06 10.72 -19.05
N SER A 77 5.15 11.11 -19.96
CA SER A 77 3.93 11.87 -19.63
C SER A 77 3.00 11.07 -18.69
N ILE A 78 2.84 9.77 -18.94
CA ILE A 78 2.05 8.89 -18.06
C ILE A 78 2.73 8.74 -16.70
N ALA A 79 4.06 8.56 -16.66
CA ALA A 79 4.83 8.48 -15.43
C ALA A 79 4.66 9.74 -14.56
N ALA A 80 4.73 10.92 -15.17
CA ALA A 80 4.48 12.20 -14.50
C ALA A 80 3.04 12.30 -13.94
N THR A 81 2.06 11.79 -14.67
CA THR A 81 0.67 11.72 -14.21
C THR A 81 0.52 10.79 -13.02
N LEU A 82 1.18 9.63 -13.04
CA LEU A 82 1.19 8.67 -11.93
C LEU A 82 1.88 9.21 -10.69
N GLU A 83 2.95 9.98 -10.85
CA GLU A 83 3.61 10.63 -9.73
C GLU A 83 2.68 11.63 -9.04
N ARG A 84 1.99 12.49 -9.80
CA ARG A 84 0.97 13.40 -9.26
C ARG A 84 -0.17 12.64 -8.59
N LEU A 85 -0.64 11.55 -9.20
CA LEU A 85 -1.68 10.70 -8.63
C LEU A 85 -1.23 10.08 -7.30
N THR A 86 0.02 9.62 -7.20
CA THR A 86 0.58 9.07 -5.97
C THR A 86 0.57 10.11 -4.85
N LEU A 87 0.90 11.37 -5.15
CA LEU A 87 0.81 12.45 -4.16
C LEU A 87 -0.63 12.67 -3.65
N ILE A 88 -1.63 12.58 -4.53
CA ILE A 88 -3.04 12.71 -4.17
C ILE A 88 -3.55 11.50 -3.39
N LEU A 89 -3.07 10.30 -3.71
CA LEU A 89 -3.53 9.06 -3.07
C LEU A 89 -2.89 8.81 -1.71
N THR A 90 -1.71 9.36 -1.45
CA THR A 90 -1.01 9.17 -0.17
C THR A 90 -1.85 9.58 1.05
N PRO A 91 -2.53 10.74 1.08
CA PRO A 91 -3.44 11.08 2.18
C PRO A 91 -4.60 10.08 2.32
N GLN A 92 -5.16 9.60 1.21
CA GLN A 92 -6.27 8.63 1.23
C GLN A 92 -5.82 7.26 1.77
N LEU A 93 -4.60 6.81 1.44
CA LEU A 93 -3.99 5.63 2.03
C LEU A 93 -3.75 5.80 3.53
N THR A 94 -3.33 6.99 3.93
CA THR A 94 -3.15 7.34 5.35
C THR A 94 -4.46 7.27 6.11
N ASP A 95 -5.51 7.89 5.61
CA ASP A 95 -6.84 7.88 6.24
C ASP A 95 -7.41 6.46 6.30
N TRP A 96 -7.26 5.70 5.23
CA TRP A 96 -7.65 4.29 5.20
C TRP A 96 -6.91 3.48 6.27
N ALA A 97 -5.59 3.59 6.36
CA ALA A 97 -4.77 2.87 7.34
C ALA A 97 -5.13 3.23 8.79
N LEU A 98 -5.38 4.52 9.06
CA LEU A 98 -5.84 5.00 10.38
C LEU A 98 -7.23 4.46 10.73
N ASN A 99 -8.13 4.35 9.77
CA ASN A 99 -9.46 3.79 9.98
C ASN A 99 -9.40 2.28 10.28
N VAL A 100 -8.60 1.54 9.54
CA VAL A 100 -8.35 0.11 9.78
C VAL A 100 -7.75 -0.11 11.17
N GLU A 101 -6.74 0.68 11.53
CA GLU A 101 -6.08 0.62 12.83
C GLU A 101 -7.06 0.89 13.97
N ARG A 102 -7.85 1.97 13.86
CA ARG A 102 -8.83 2.34 14.89
C ARG A 102 -9.87 1.24 15.08
N TRP A 103 -10.36 0.66 13.99
CA TRP A 103 -11.28 -0.46 14.04
C TRP A 103 -10.63 -1.68 14.71
N GLN A 104 -9.42 -2.04 14.28
CA GLN A 104 -8.69 -3.20 14.76
C GLN A 104 -8.36 -3.07 16.25
N ARG A 105 -7.88 -1.91 16.67
CA ARG A 105 -7.61 -1.59 18.09
C ARG A 105 -8.87 -1.75 18.93
N GLY A 106 -10.00 -1.20 18.50
CA GLY A 106 -11.28 -1.33 19.22
C GLY A 106 -11.72 -2.77 19.35
N LYS A 107 -11.60 -3.57 18.29
CA LYS A 107 -11.97 -5.00 18.32
C LYS A 107 -11.06 -5.84 19.18
N TRP A 108 -9.74 -5.63 19.07
CA TRP A 108 -8.77 -6.34 19.92
C TRP A 108 -8.93 -5.98 21.38
N ARG A 109 -9.09 -4.70 21.71
CA ARG A 109 -9.35 -4.24 23.07
C ARG A 109 -10.58 -4.94 23.65
N GLY A 110 -11.69 -4.96 22.92
CA GLY A 110 -12.92 -5.64 23.35
C GLY A 110 -12.73 -7.15 23.51
N ALA A 111 -12.05 -7.82 22.59
CA ALA A 111 -11.80 -9.25 22.63
C ALA A 111 -10.91 -9.65 23.82
N VAL A 112 -9.84 -8.90 24.09
CA VAL A 112 -8.93 -9.17 25.22
C VAL A 112 -9.62 -8.85 26.53
N LEU A 113 -10.30 -7.71 26.64
CA LEU A 113 -11.05 -7.34 27.85
C LEU A 113 -12.09 -8.39 28.21
N SER A 114 -12.87 -8.84 27.21
CA SER A 114 -13.88 -9.89 27.42
C SER A 114 -13.32 -11.24 27.82
N ALA A 115 -12.14 -11.61 27.29
CA ALA A 115 -11.52 -12.91 27.57
C ALA A 115 -10.69 -12.93 28.85
N THR A 116 -10.08 -11.82 29.24
CA THR A 116 -9.06 -11.76 30.29
C THR A 116 -9.37 -10.80 31.44
N GLY A 117 -10.31 -9.88 31.25
CA GLY A 117 -10.55 -8.76 32.16
C GLY A 117 -9.48 -7.66 32.10
N VAL A 118 -8.49 -7.76 31.21
CA VAL A 118 -7.41 -6.77 31.04
C VAL A 118 -7.72 -5.78 29.96
N ASP A 119 -7.64 -4.48 30.28
CA ASP A 119 -7.80 -3.42 29.26
C ASP A 119 -6.47 -3.11 28.58
N LEU A 120 -6.34 -3.47 27.29
CA LEU A 120 -5.16 -3.16 26.48
C LEU A 120 -4.92 -1.66 26.28
N GLY A 121 -5.95 -0.83 26.40
CA GLY A 121 -5.83 0.61 26.25
C GLY A 121 -4.91 1.27 27.29
N THR A 122 -4.67 0.60 28.41
CA THR A 122 -3.75 1.04 29.46
C THR A 122 -2.31 0.58 29.25
N LEU A 123 -2.09 -0.38 28.34
CA LEU A 123 -0.81 -1.06 28.15
C LEU A 123 -0.09 -0.66 26.86
N ILE A 124 -0.83 -0.28 25.81
CA ILE A 124 -0.29 0.04 24.49
C ILE A 124 -0.33 1.55 24.29
N GLY A 125 0.83 2.16 24.16
CA GLY A 125 0.96 3.58 23.87
C GLY A 125 0.49 3.94 22.45
N VAL A 126 -0.18 5.07 22.32
CA VAL A 126 -0.65 5.58 21.01
C VAL A 126 0.52 5.89 20.06
N GLY A 127 1.68 6.27 20.60
CA GLY A 127 2.87 6.63 19.82
C GLY A 127 3.49 5.47 19.03
N ASP A 128 3.55 4.28 19.63
CA ASP A 128 4.16 3.09 19.01
C ASP A 128 3.36 2.62 17.77
N VAL A 129 2.04 2.75 17.83
CA VAL A 129 1.15 2.38 16.73
C VAL A 129 1.28 3.36 15.56
N ARG A 130 1.38 4.64 15.87
CA ARG A 130 1.50 5.69 14.86
C ARG A 130 2.78 5.54 14.03
N ALA A 131 3.92 5.32 14.69
CA ALA A 131 5.20 5.12 14.00
C ALA A 131 5.17 3.90 13.05
N THR A 132 4.53 2.80 13.48
CA THR A 132 4.35 1.60 12.64
C THR A 132 3.48 1.88 11.42
N LEU A 133 2.38 2.65 11.59
CA LEU A 133 1.50 3.02 10.49
C LEU A 133 2.21 3.93 9.49
N GLU A 134 2.91 4.96 9.95
CA GLU A 134 3.68 5.87 9.10
C GLU A 134 4.73 5.12 8.26
N THR A 135 5.43 4.16 8.87
CA THR A 135 6.38 3.28 8.17
C THR A 135 5.67 2.42 7.10
N THR A 136 4.54 1.81 7.45
CA THR A 136 3.78 0.96 6.52
C THR A 136 3.23 1.76 5.34
N ILE A 137 2.71 2.97 5.58
CA ILE A 137 2.23 3.87 4.53
C ILE A 137 3.39 4.29 3.62
N GLY A 138 4.54 4.64 4.20
CA GLY A 138 5.75 4.99 3.46
C GLY A 138 6.20 3.85 2.53
N TRP A 139 6.20 2.61 3.01
CA TRP A 139 6.53 1.44 2.18
C TRP A 139 5.54 1.20 1.05
N ASN A 140 4.23 1.33 1.30
CA ASN A 140 3.22 1.18 0.24
C ASN A 140 3.35 2.27 -0.83
N THR A 141 3.63 3.51 -0.42
CA THR A 141 3.85 4.62 -1.36
C THR A 141 5.11 4.40 -2.20
N ALA A 142 6.20 3.93 -1.59
CA ALA A 142 7.42 3.57 -2.29
C ALA A 142 7.19 2.41 -3.27
N LEU A 143 6.47 1.36 -2.86
CA LEU A 143 6.14 0.23 -3.72
C LEU A 143 5.37 0.66 -4.97
N VAL A 144 4.36 1.52 -4.84
CA VAL A 144 3.59 2.05 -5.98
C VAL A 144 4.51 2.79 -6.95
N ARG A 145 5.42 3.61 -6.41
CA ARG A 145 6.39 4.38 -7.21
C ARG A 145 7.37 3.47 -7.94
N ASP A 146 7.88 2.44 -7.27
CA ASP A 146 8.82 1.47 -7.84
C ASP A 146 8.18 0.61 -8.91
N VAL A 147 6.95 0.13 -8.70
CA VAL A 147 6.19 -0.61 -9.71
C VAL A 147 5.93 0.25 -10.94
N SER A 148 5.56 1.53 -10.77
CA SER A 148 5.37 2.46 -11.88
C SER A 148 6.64 2.64 -12.70
N LYS A 149 7.80 2.83 -12.06
CA LYS A 149 9.10 2.91 -12.75
C LYS A 149 9.49 1.62 -13.46
N GLN A 150 9.20 0.46 -12.88
CA GLN A 150 9.45 -0.82 -13.54
C GLN A 150 8.58 -1.00 -14.79
N VAL A 151 7.31 -0.61 -14.74
CA VAL A 151 6.41 -0.66 -15.90
C VAL A 151 6.91 0.27 -17.00
N GLU A 152 7.29 1.51 -16.66
CA GLU A 152 7.90 2.48 -17.56
C GLU A 152 9.13 1.89 -18.29
N SER A 153 10.08 1.36 -17.51
CA SER A 153 11.29 0.75 -18.05
C SER A 153 11.01 -0.44 -18.97
N ARG A 154 10.05 -1.29 -18.60
CA ARG A 154 9.67 -2.46 -19.43
C ARG A 154 9.00 -2.04 -20.74
N ILE A 155 8.15 -1.02 -20.72
CA ILE A 155 7.52 -0.49 -21.93
C ILE A 155 8.61 0.10 -22.85
N ALA A 156 9.50 0.93 -22.31
CA ALA A 156 10.61 1.50 -23.07
C ALA A 156 11.48 0.41 -23.71
N SER A 157 11.87 -0.62 -22.93
CA SER A 157 12.64 -1.75 -23.47
C SER A 157 11.90 -2.50 -24.57
N ALA A 158 10.62 -2.82 -24.37
CA ALA A 158 9.82 -3.53 -25.36
C ALA A 158 9.65 -2.74 -26.68
N VAL A 159 9.51 -1.43 -26.57
CA VAL A 159 9.47 -0.53 -27.74
C VAL A 159 10.81 -0.53 -28.48
N PHE A 160 11.91 -0.41 -27.76
CA PHE A 160 13.26 -0.46 -28.35
C PHE A 160 13.54 -1.77 -29.06
N ASP A 161 13.15 -2.90 -28.45
CA ASP A 161 13.35 -4.23 -29.04
C ASP A 161 12.45 -4.48 -30.26
N GLY A 162 11.25 -3.88 -30.28
CA GLY A 162 10.30 -4.00 -31.37
C GLY A 162 10.59 -3.08 -32.57
N LEU A 163 11.44 -2.06 -32.39
CA LEU A 163 11.85 -1.11 -33.46
C LEU A 163 13.21 -1.47 -34.10
N ARG A 164 13.88 -2.52 -33.62
CA ARG A 164 15.10 -3.09 -34.21
C ARG A 164 14.78 -4.15 -35.25
#